data_d1bc7284fd85ce35bfee398c48a4e582
#
_entry.id   d1bc7284fd85ce35bfee398c48a4e582
#
_cell.length_a   1.000
_cell.length_b   1.000
_cell.length_c   1.000
_cell.angle_alpha   90.00
_cell.angle_beta   90.00
_cell.angle_gamma   90.00
#
_symmetry.space_group_name_H-M   'P 1'
#
loop_
_entity.id
_entity.type
_entity.pdbx_description
1 polymer ?
#
loop_
_entity_poly.entity_id
_entity_poly.type
_entity_poly.pdbx_seq_one_letter_code
_entity_poly.pdbx_strand_id
1 'polypeptide(L)'
;QVETIARQLMAVDAISDEPNLLRCEDHVIRAHPDGRGWDIYVRTELLPSLPDYLRNHPHGEADIIRLGAGLCSALEACHRRGIVHGDIKPRNVFVGGGNFDEQVTYKLGDFGMAQFSAVDNTNDFMAPEVLCGAEVSPASDLYSVGMVLYWALNERRIPFVPLPVSY
;
A
#
# COMPACT_ATOMS: atom_id res chain seq x y z
N GLN A 1 -9.39 17.00 8.17
CA GLN A 1 -8.61 15.73 8.11
C GLN A 1 -9.55 14.51 7.99
N VAL A 2 -10.53 14.32 8.88
CA VAL A 2 -11.44 13.16 8.83
C VAL A 2 -12.28 13.14 7.55
N GLU A 3 -12.75 14.29 7.07
CA GLU A 3 -13.50 14.38 5.82
C GLU A 3 -12.65 13.94 4.60
N THR A 4 -11.35 14.23 4.63
CA THR A 4 -10.43 13.80 3.58
C THR A 4 -10.30 12.28 3.57
N ILE A 5 -10.16 11.66 4.75
CA ILE A 5 -10.06 10.20 4.90
C ILE A 5 -11.36 9.52 4.49
N ALA A 6 -12.50 10.03 4.98
CA ALA A 6 -13.80 9.51 4.61
C ALA A 6 -14.01 9.56 3.08
N ARG A 7 -13.59 10.65 2.44
CA ARG A 7 -13.65 10.79 0.98
C ARG A 7 -12.73 9.80 0.26
N GLN A 8 -11.52 9.58 0.77
CA GLN A 8 -10.60 8.59 0.22
C GLN A 8 -11.13 7.17 0.37
N LEU A 9 -11.64 6.80 1.56
CA LEU A 9 -12.26 5.50 1.78
C LEU A 9 -13.45 5.26 0.83
N MET A 10 -14.34 6.24 0.69
CA MET A 10 -15.47 6.15 -0.26
C MET A 10 -15.01 6.03 -1.71
N ALA A 11 -13.94 6.74 -2.08
CA ALA A 11 -13.41 6.69 -3.44
C ALA A 11 -12.74 5.33 -3.74
N VAL A 12 -12.08 4.72 -2.75
CA VAL A 12 -11.51 3.37 -2.88
C VAL A 12 -12.62 2.32 -2.87
N ASP A 13 -13.66 2.48 -2.05
CA ASP A 13 -14.84 1.60 -2.04
C ASP A 13 -15.53 1.55 -3.41
N ALA A 14 -15.62 2.69 -4.09
CA ALA A 14 -16.18 2.79 -5.44
C ALA A 14 -15.37 2.02 -6.53
N ILE A 15 -14.16 1.55 -6.20
CA ILE A 15 -13.29 0.75 -7.06
C ILE A 15 -12.89 -0.59 -6.43
N SER A 16 -13.63 -1.01 -5.42
CA SER A 16 -13.35 -2.26 -4.68
C SER A 16 -13.47 -3.54 -5.52
N ASP A 17 -14.07 -3.46 -6.71
CA ASP A 17 -14.16 -4.57 -7.67
C ASP A 17 -12.86 -4.78 -8.49
N GLU A 18 -11.89 -3.86 -8.38
CA GLU A 18 -10.61 -4.02 -9.06
C GLU A 18 -9.81 -5.17 -8.44
N PRO A 19 -9.39 -6.18 -9.22
CA PRO A 19 -8.83 -7.43 -8.70
C PRO A 19 -7.53 -7.24 -7.93
N ASN A 20 -6.79 -6.16 -8.20
CA ASN A 20 -5.53 -5.83 -7.54
C ASN A 20 -5.67 -4.81 -6.40
N LEU A 21 -6.90 -4.54 -5.95
CA LEU A 21 -7.16 -3.77 -4.73
C LEU A 21 -7.66 -4.70 -3.62
N LEU A 22 -7.24 -4.42 -2.38
CA LEU A 22 -7.77 -5.10 -1.21
C LEU A 22 -9.23 -4.65 -1.04
N ARG A 23 -10.15 -5.60 -1.06
CA ARG A 23 -11.57 -5.30 -0.98
C ARG A 23 -11.94 -4.79 0.41
N CYS A 24 -12.48 -3.59 0.47
CA CYS A 24 -13.16 -3.08 1.65
C CYS A 24 -14.57 -3.67 1.70
N GLU A 25 -14.93 -4.31 2.81
CA GLU A 25 -16.25 -4.89 3.02
C GLU A 25 -17.18 -3.93 3.77
N ASP A 26 -16.61 -3.13 4.68
CA ASP A 26 -17.34 -2.18 5.50
C ASP A 26 -16.40 -1.19 6.20
N HIS A 27 -16.90 -0.02 6.54
CA HIS A 27 -16.15 0.94 7.35
C HIS A 27 -17.05 1.73 8.29
N VAL A 28 -16.54 2.10 9.45
CA VAL A 28 -17.23 2.92 10.44
C VAL A 28 -16.29 4.01 10.95
N ILE A 29 -16.76 5.24 10.96
CA ILE A 29 -16.06 6.40 11.53
C ILE A 29 -16.83 6.87 12.76
N ARG A 30 -16.18 6.89 13.92
CA ARG A 30 -16.77 7.31 15.19
C ARG A 30 -15.98 8.47 15.79
N ALA A 31 -16.67 9.54 16.16
CA ALA A 31 -16.07 10.61 16.95
C ALA A 31 -15.76 10.12 18.38
N HIS A 32 -14.63 10.50 18.91
CA HIS A 32 -14.34 10.31 20.33
C HIS A 32 -15.32 11.11 21.18
N PRO A 33 -15.77 10.56 22.34
CA PRO A 33 -16.70 11.25 23.23
C PRO A 33 -16.18 12.59 23.76
N ASP A 34 -14.86 12.75 23.82
CA ASP A 34 -14.18 13.97 24.26
C ASP A 34 -14.01 15.02 23.15
N GLY A 35 -14.47 14.72 21.93
CA GLY A 35 -14.38 15.60 20.76
C GLY A 35 -12.94 15.81 20.21
N ARG A 36 -11.94 15.05 20.71
CA ARG A 36 -10.53 15.25 20.35
C ARG A 36 -9.99 14.30 19.29
N GLY A 37 -10.84 13.50 18.68
CA GLY A 37 -10.38 12.55 17.68
C GLY A 37 -11.51 11.73 17.07
N TRP A 38 -11.09 10.77 16.25
CA TRP A 38 -11.98 9.87 15.54
C TRP A 38 -11.33 8.49 15.49
N ASP A 39 -12.13 7.46 15.72
CA ASP A 39 -11.78 6.08 15.43
C ASP A 39 -12.30 5.72 14.04
N ILE A 40 -11.44 5.14 13.23
CA ILE A 40 -11.77 4.65 11.90
C ILE A 40 -11.58 3.13 11.91
N TYR A 41 -12.66 2.41 11.73
CA TYR A 41 -12.67 0.96 11.62
C TYR A 41 -12.92 0.59 10.18
N VAL A 42 -12.04 -0.18 9.59
CA VAL A 42 -12.17 -0.69 8.22
C VAL A 42 -12.14 -2.21 8.29
N ARG A 43 -13.17 -2.85 7.73
CA ARG A 43 -13.21 -4.29 7.56
C ARG A 43 -12.86 -4.63 6.12
N THR A 44 -11.84 -5.46 5.95
CA THR A 44 -11.37 -5.91 4.64
C THR A 44 -11.42 -7.43 4.54
N GLU A 45 -11.30 -7.96 3.33
CA GLU A 45 -11.01 -9.38 3.15
C GLU A 45 -9.73 -9.77 3.90
N LEU A 46 -9.70 -10.98 4.46
CA LEU A 46 -8.58 -11.47 5.26
C LEU A 46 -7.55 -12.17 4.36
N LEU A 47 -6.44 -11.53 4.11
CA LEU A 47 -5.34 -12.04 3.30
C LEU A 47 -4.00 -11.87 4.04
N PRO A 48 -3.02 -12.77 3.79
CA PRO A 48 -1.67 -12.57 4.30
C PRO A 48 -1.02 -11.36 3.64
N SER A 49 -0.21 -10.62 4.40
CA SER A 49 0.65 -9.58 3.85
C SER A 49 1.76 -10.19 2.98
N LEU A 50 2.31 -9.41 2.04
CA LEU A 50 3.43 -9.86 1.20
C LEU A 50 4.62 -10.41 2.02
N PRO A 51 5.08 -9.75 3.12
CA PRO A 51 6.13 -10.30 3.97
C PRO A 51 5.78 -11.65 4.59
N ASP A 52 4.52 -11.83 5.02
CA ASP A 52 4.07 -13.08 5.63
C ASP A 52 3.98 -14.20 4.61
N TYR A 53 3.47 -13.89 3.42
CA TYR A 53 3.39 -14.84 2.33
C TYR A 53 4.78 -15.32 1.89
N LEU A 54 5.71 -14.39 1.64
CA LEU A 54 7.05 -14.71 1.14
C LEU A 54 7.95 -15.46 2.15
N ARG A 55 7.56 -15.51 3.44
CA ARG A 55 8.30 -16.35 4.42
C ARG A 55 8.21 -17.83 4.10
N ASN A 56 7.07 -18.27 3.60
CA ASN A 56 6.75 -19.68 3.45
C ASN A 56 6.61 -20.11 1.98
N HIS A 57 6.72 -19.16 1.05
CA HIS A 57 6.54 -19.43 -0.38
C HIS A 57 7.78 -18.96 -1.14
N PRO A 58 8.55 -19.89 -1.71
CA PRO A 58 9.61 -19.54 -2.66
C PRO A 58 9.01 -18.76 -3.82
N HIS A 59 9.72 -17.74 -4.27
CA HIS A 59 9.29 -16.89 -5.37
C HIS A 59 10.44 -16.67 -6.35
N GLY A 60 10.11 -16.56 -7.61
CA GLY A 60 11.05 -16.33 -8.69
C GLY A 60 10.75 -15.03 -9.45
N GLU A 61 11.51 -14.80 -10.50
CA GLU A 61 11.37 -13.61 -11.35
C GLU A 61 9.95 -13.42 -11.89
N ALA A 62 9.29 -14.50 -12.30
CA ALA A 62 7.93 -14.46 -12.80
C ALA A 62 6.91 -13.96 -11.74
N ASP A 63 7.14 -14.28 -10.46
CA ASP A 63 6.30 -13.80 -9.36
C ASP A 63 6.48 -12.30 -9.15
N ILE A 64 7.72 -11.82 -9.26
CA ILE A 64 8.04 -10.40 -9.13
C ILE A 64 7.45 -9.59 -10.29
N ILE A 65 7.49 -10.12 -11.52
CA ILE A 65 6.83 -9.50 -12.66
C ILE A 65 5.30 -9.39 -12.42
N ARG A 66 4.68 -10.46 -11.92
CA ARG A 66 3.25 -10.44 -11.58
C ARG A 66 2.93 -9.45 -10.45
N LEU A 67 3.79 -9.40 -9.42
CA LEU A 67 3.67 -8.43 -8.34
C LEU A 67 3.69 -7.00 -8.89
N GLY A 68 4.69 -6.68 -9.71
CA GLY A 68 4.80 -5.35 -10.33
C GLY A 68 3.60 -5.00 -11.20
N ALA A 69 3.17 -5.93 -12.06
CA ALA A 69 2.00 -5.74 -12.92
C ALA A 69 0.71 -5.51 -12.10
N GLY A 70 0.50 -6.29 -11.03
CA GLY A 70 -0.66 -6.13 -10.15
C GLY A 70 -0.66 -4.78 -9.43
N LEU A 71 0.48 -4.36 -8.86
CA LEU A 71 0.57 -3.07 -8.19
C LEU A 71 0.38 -1.90 -9.17
N CYS A 72 0.93 -1.97 -10.38
CA CYS A 72 0.71 -0.96 -11.40
C CYS A 72 -0.76 -0.89 -11.85
N SER A 73 -1.44 -2.04 -11.99
CA SER A 73 -2.87 -2.08 -12.31
C SER A 73 -3.71 -1.42 -11.21
N ALA A 74 -3.42 -1.73 -9.94
CA ALA A 74 -4.07 -1.10 -8.80
C ALA A 74 -3.89 0.43 -8.81
N LEU A 75 -2.65 0.89 -9.01
CA LEU A 75 -2.34 2.32 -9.07
C LEU A 75 -2.99 3.02 -10.26
N GLU A 76 -3.05 2.38 -11.42
CA GLU A 76 -3.74 2.95 -12.58
C GLU A 76 -5.21 3.22 -12.27
N ALA A 77 -5.90 2.26 -11.63
CA ALA A 77 -7.30 2.41 -11.23
C ALA A 77 -7.51 3.58 -10.25
N CYS A 78 -6.57 3.74 -9.29
CA CYS A 78 -6.59 4.81 -8.29
C CYS A 78 -6.27 6.17 -8.92
N HIS A 79 -5.15 6.27 -9.63
CA HIS A 79 -4.66 7.54 -10.18
C HIS A 79 -5.62 8.15 -11.21
N ARG A 80 -6.32 7.31 -12.02
CA ARG A 80 -7.40 7.78 -12.91
C ARG A 80 -8.53 8.49 -12.18
N ARG A 81 -8.69 8.25 -10.88
CA ARG A 81 -9.70 8.88 -10.01
C ARG A 81 -9.13 9.94 -9.09
N GLY A 82 -7.86 10.32 -9.31
CA GLY A 82 -7.17 11.31 -8.49
C GLY A 82 -6.81 10.81 -7.08
N ILE A 83 -6.80 9.49 -6.86
CA ILE A 83 -6.42 8.89 -5.59
C ILE A 83 -4.93 8.54 -5.65
N VAL A 84 -4.12 9.16 -4.80
CA VAL A 84 -2.71 8.82 -4.58
C VAL A 84 -2.62 8.01 -3.28
N HIS A 85 -1.87 6.92 -3.30
CA HIS A 85 -1.76 6.01 -2.15
C HIS A 85 -0.89 6.60 -1.02
N GLY A 86 0.34 6.98 -1.33
CA GLY A 86 1.28 7.68 -0.45
C GLY A 86 1.93 6.84 0.64
N ASP A 87 1.58 5.54 0.81
CA ASP A 87 2.19 4.64 1.80
C ASP A 87 2.38 3.22 1.25
N ILE A 88 2.96 3.10 0.06
CA ILE A 88 3.23 1.80 -0.56
C ILE A 88 4.46 1.18 0.07
N LYS A 89 4.26 0.01 0.69
CA LYS A 89 5.28 -0.78 1.37
C LYS A 89 4.87 -2.25 1.38
N PRO A 90 5.79 -3.20 1.61
CA PRO A 90 5.45 -4.62 1.59
C PRO A 90 4.29 -5.03 2.50
N ARG A 91 4.14 -4.37 3.66
CA ARG A 91 3.05 -4.66 4.61
C ARG A 91 1.67 -4.28 4.10
N ASN A 92 1.59 -3.30 3.19
CA ASN A 92 0.36 -2.82 2.58
C ASN A 92 0.05 -3.51 1.24
N VAL A 93 0.82 -4.55 0.91
CA VAL A 93 0.56 -5.46 -0.20
C VAL A 93 0.10 -6.80 0.36
N PHE A 94 -1.01 -7.30 -0.14
CA PHE A 94 -1.67 -8.53 0.30
C PHE A 94 -1.69 -9.55 -0.83
N VAL A 95 -1.78 -10.82 -0.46
CA VAL A 95 -1.69 -11.93 -1.42
C VAL A 95 -2.96 -12.76 -1.35
N GLY A 96 -3.72 -12.74 -2.44
CA GLY A 96 -4.92 -13.53 -2.62
C GLY A 96 -4.73 -14.68 -3.61
N GLY A 97 -5.65 -15.63 -3.65
CA GLY A 97 -5.53 -16.85 -4.46
C GLY A 97 -4.48 -17.81 -3.90
N GLY A 98 -3.95 -18.68 -4.76
CA GLY A 98 -2.85 -19.58 -4.36
C GLY A 98 -3.29 -20.93 -3.77
N ASN A 99 -4.55 -21.29 -3.87
CA ASN A 99 -4.96 -22.67 -3.77
C ASN A 99 -4.46 -23.45 -5.01
N PHE A 100 -4.28 -24.74 -4.91
CA PHE A 100 -3.54 -25.62 -5.83
C PHE A 100 -3.74 -25.39 -7.35
N ASP A 101 -4.79 -24.66 -7.76
CA ASP A 101 -5.11 -24.34 -9.17
C ASP A 101 -5.35 -22.84 -9.44
N GLU A 102 -5.27 -21.97 -8.44
CA GLU A 102 -5.50 -20.54 -8.60
C GLU A 102 -4.20 -19.74 -8.69
N GLN A 103 -4.12 -18.89 -9.69
CA GLN A 103 -3.00 -17.99 -9.85
C GLN A 103 -2.98 -16.96 -8.71
N VAL A 104 -1.82 -16.76 -8.09
CA VAL A 104 -1.61 -15.74 -7.04
C VAL A 104 -1.93 -14.35 -7.57
N THR A 105 -2.76 -13.62 -6.82
CA THR A 105 -3.11 -12.21 -7.09
C THR A 105 -2.52 -11.32 -6.02
N TYR A 106 -1.81 -10.28 -6.42
CA TYR A 106 -1.28 -9.27 -5.50
C TYR A 106 -2.24 -8.09 -5.44
N LYS A 107 -2.57 -7.65 -4.22
CA LYS A 107 -3.55 -6.61 -3.94
C LYS A 107 -2.94 -5.51 -3.09
N LEU A 108 -3.17 -4.27 -3.49
CA LEU A 108 -2.75 -3.08 -2.75
C LEU A 108 -3.86 -2.68 -1.76
N GLY A 109 -3.51 -2.42 -0.51
CA GLY A 109 -4.45 -2.04 0.56
C GLY A 109 -3.93 -0.92 1.44
N ASP A 110 -4.67 -0.62 2.50
CA ASP A 110 -4.37 0.42 3.50
C ASP A 110 -4.26 1.84 2.93
N PHE A 111 -5.19 2.20 2.06
CA PHE A 111 -5.30 3.54 1.48
C PHE A 111 -5.60 4.61 2.54
N GLY A 112 -4.96 5.79 2.38
CA GLY A 112 -5.24 6.96 3.21
C GLY A 112 -4.67 6.91 4.63
N MET A 113 -3.92 5.87 4.99
CA MET A 113 -3.34 5.71 6.32
C MET A 113 -1.96 6.37 6.47
N ALA A 114 -1.36 6.87 5.39
CA ALA A 114 -0.03 7.51 5.40
C ALA A 114 0.11 8.63 6.44
N GLN A 115 -0.95 9.40 6.65
CA GLN A 115 -0.96 10.53 7.59
C GLN A 115 -1.00 10.11 9.06
N PHE A 116 -1.26 8.82 9.35
CA PHE A 116 -1.41 8.28 10.70
C PHE A 116 -0.29 7.32 11.09
N SER A 117 0.56 6.92 10.16
CA SER A 117 1.67 5.99 10.38
C SER A 117 2.86 6.65 11.11
N ALA A 118 2.61 7.46 12.12
CA ALA A 118 3.67 8.10 12.92
C ALA A 118 4.53 7.09 13.74
N VAL A 119 4.24 5.79 13.68
CA VAL A 119 4.85 4.78 14.57
C VAL A 119 5.79 3.82 13.84
N ASP A 120 5.67 3.66 12.53
CA ASP A 120 6.56 2.80 11.75
C ASP A 120 7.62 3.63 11.01
N ASN A 121 8.91 3.28 11.22
CA ASN A 121 10.07 3.78 10.45
C ASN A 121 9.99 3.32 8.98
N THR A 122 8.94 3.73 8.25
CA THR A 122 8.65 3.27 6.88
C THR A 122 9.11 4.24 5.80
N ASN A 123 10.03 5.13 6.13
CA ASN A 123 10.66 6.04 5.17
C ASN A 123 11.46 5.31 4.08
N ASP A 124 11.79 4.03 4.30
CA ASP A 124 12.62 3.21 3.42
C ASP A 124 12.04 3.00 2.01
N PHE A 125 10.72 3.08 1.87
CA PHE A 125 10.00 2.90 0.60
C PHE A 125 9.54 4.23 0.00
N MET A 126 9.72 5.33 0.72
CA MET A 126 9.24 6.65 0.35
C MET A 126 10.15 7.30 -0.71
N ALA A 127 9.55 7.98 -1.67
CA ALA A 127 10.27 8.71 -2.70
C ALA A 127 11.09 9.87 -2.10
N PRO A 128 12.30 10.15 -2.64
CA PRO A 128 13.20 11.13 -2.06
C PRO A 128 12.61 12.55 -2.01
N GLU A 129 11.82 12.95 -2.98
CA GLU A 129 11.13 14.23 -2.98
C GLU A 129 10.11 14.35 -1.83
N VAL A 130 9.43 13.24 -1.49
CA VAL A 130 8.47 13.20 -0.37
C VAL A 130 9.20 13.24 0.95
N LEU A 131 10.34 12.56 1.07
CA LEU A 131 11.25 12.67 2.23
C LEU A 131 11.75 14.11 2.44
N CYS A 132 11.91 14.85 1.35
CA CYS A 132 12.28 16.29 1.37
C CYS A 132 11.07 17.22 1.61
N GLY A 133 9.89 16.70 1.87
CA GLY A 133 8.69 17.47 2.22
C GLY A 133 7.78 17.84 1.06
N ALA A 134 7.98 17.25 -0.14
CA ALA A 134 7.02 17.38 -1.22
C ALA A 134 5.74 16.58 -0.91
N GLU A 135 4.62 16.97 -1.51
CA GLU A 135 3.39 16.22 -1.45
C GLU A 135 3.52 14.89 -2.21
N VAL A 136 2.79 13.87 -1.75
CA VAL A 136 2.69 12.58 -2.45
C VAL A 136 2.05 12.77 -3.82
N SER A 137 2.51 12.00 -4.79
CA SER A 137 2.09 12.10 -6.19
C SER A 137 2.00 10.71 -6.83
N PRO A 138 1.36 10.56 -7.99
CA PRO A 138 1.42 9.32 -8.76
C PRO A 138 2.85 8.84 -9.04
N ALA A 139 3.80 9.75 -9.24
CA ALA A 139 5.20 9.42 -9.46
C ALA A 139 5.87 8.87 -8.20
N SER A 140 5.58 9.43 -7.02
CA SER A 140 6.09 8.93 -5.76
C SER A 140 5.53 7.54 -5.40
N ASP A 141 4.29 7.23 -5.80
CA ASP A 141 3.73 5.88 -5.67
C ASP A 141 4.51 4.87 -6.54
N LEU A 142 4.82 5.23 -7.78
CA LEU A 142 5.60 4.37 -8.68
C LEU A 142 7.03 4.13 -8.16
N TYR A 143 7.66 5.14 -7.57
CA TYR A 143 8.94 4.97 -6.88
C TYR A 143 8.83 3.92 -5.78
N SER A 144 7.82 4.03 -4.93
CA SER A 144 7.57 3.11 -3.83
C SER A 144 7.31 1.67 -4.33
N VAL A 145 6.59 1.49 -5.45
CA VAL A 145 6.46 0.18 -6.11
C VAL A 145 7.83 -0.36 -6.51
N GLY A 146 8.69 0.45 -7.14
CA GLY A 146 10.06 0.05 -7.48
C GLY A 146 10.85 -0.43 -6.27
N MET A 147 10.70 0.24 -5.13
CA MET A 147 11.34 -0.15 -3.87
C MET A 147 10.80 -1.48 -3.32
N VAL A 148 9.48 -1.72 -3.42
CA VAL A 148 8.87 -3.00 -3.04
C VAL A 148 9.39 -4.14 -3.91
N LEU A 149 9.49 -3.95 -5.23
CA LEU A 149 10.04 -4.95 -6.16
C LEU A 149 11.51 -5.24 -5.88
N TYR A 150 12.30 -4.19 -5.65
CA TYR A 150 13.71 -4.35 -5.27
C TYR A 150 13.84 -5.14 -3.97
N TRP A 151 13.07 -4.79 -2.94
CA TRP A 151 13.04 -5.48 -1.66
C TRP A 151 12.67 -6.97 -1.82
N ALA A 152 11.68 -7.28 -2.64
CA ALA A 152 11.25 -8.66 -2.89
C ALA A 152 12.32 -9.48 -3.64
N LEU A 153 13.02 -8.87 -4.62
CA LEU A 153 14.11 -9.51 -5.38
C LEU A 153 15.37 -9.69 -4.56
N ASN A 154 15.62 -8.83 -3.57
CA ASN A 154 16.90 -8.72 -2.89
C ASN A 154 16.84 -9.23 -1.45
N GLU A 155 16.28 -10.43 -1.26
CA GLU A 155 16.19 -11.12 0.03
C GLU A 155 15.56 -10.27 1.14
N ARG A 156 14.63 -9.41 0.78
CA ARG A 156 13.95 -8.47 1.70
C ARG A 156 14.88 -7.40 2.29
N ARG A 157 15.90 -7.02 1.55
CA ARG A 157 16.80 -5.91 1.90
C ARG A 157 16.47 -4.69 1.06
N ILE A 158 16.56 -3.52 1.67
CA ILE A 158 16.43 -2.24 0.96
C ILE A 158 17.77 -1.82 0.36
N PRO A 159 17.77 -1.11 -0.80
CA PRO A 159 19.00 -0.80 -1.54
C PRO A 159 19.91 0.20 -0.84
N PHE A 160 19.32 1.12 -0.08
CA PHE A 160 20.05 2.20 0.56
C PHE A 160 19.50 2.47 1.95
N VAL A 161 20.40 2.66 2.92
CA VAL A 161 20.10 3.55 4.02
C VAL A 161 20.30 4.95 3.42
N PRO A 162 19.28 5.80 3.31
CA PRO A 162 19.49 7.16 2.84
C PRO A 162 20.50 7.79 3.79
N LEU A 163 21.70 8.06 3.29
CA LEU A 163 22.63 8.90 4.04
C LEU A 163 21.98 10.28 4.14
N PRO A 164 21.87 10.86 5.34
CA PRO A 164 21.39 12.23 5.45
C PRO A 164 22.29 13.09 4.59
N VAL A 165 21.68 13.75 3.60
CA VAL A 165 22.39 14.74 2.78
C VAL A 165 22.64 15.92 3.72
N SER A 166 23.84 15.99 4.27
CA SER A 166 24.32 17.21 4.94
C SER A 166 24.58 18.24 3.87
N TYR A 167 23.72 19.26 3.79
CA TYR A 167 23.98 20.49 3.06
C TYR A 167 24.91 21.38 3.87
#